data_188dcb00879810a181e0cbb4c8e521d0
#
_entry.id   188dcb00879810a181e0cbb4c8e521d0
#
_cell.length_a   1.000
_cell.length_b   1.000
_cell.length_c   1.000
_cell.angle_alpha   90.00
_cell.angle_beta   90.00
_cell.angle_gamma   90.00
#
_symmetry.space_group_name_H-M   'P 1'
#
loop_
_entity.id
_entity.type
_entity.pdbx_description
1 polymer ?
#
loop_
_entity_poly.entity_id
_entity_poly.type
_entity_poly.pdbx_seq_one_letter_code
_entity_poly.pdbx_strand_id
1 'polypeptide(L)'
;AMRKTLVLASVAAASAYVSSPVGLAGGRTSNKPAISSSTFTPRLRSAAPIHGVEVAKAGRMSSSITMSAAKKKSVKDLTSAELKGKKVLIRCDLNVPLDGKKITDDTRIRASVPTIKYLLDNGARVAISSHLGRPKNGPEDKFSLSPCATRLSELLGKQVKMAKDCIGPEVKSLVDGLQNGEACVLENVRFYKEEEKNEKSFSEKLAAPFDMYVNDAFGTAHRAHSSTAGVTEFLSPSVSGFLLQKELDYLEGAVANPKRPFAAIVGGSKVSSKIGVIESLLEKCDKLIIGGGMVFTFLKARGLNVGSSLVEEDKLELAKTLEAKAKAKGVQFILPSDVVLADKFDANANTKVAKASDIPDGWMGLDNGPEATKEIQQALSDCKTIIWNGPMGVFEMDKFAVGTNAVAQTLAECTKKGAITIIGGGDSVAAVEKAGLADQMSHISTGGGASLELLEGQVLPGVAALDSLGSSSKSSGPVVSGATYKDTAYFRNKNPWDV
;
A
#
# COMPACT_ATOMS: atom_id res chain seq x y z
N ALA A 1 -12.50 -34.60 1.13
CA ALA A 1 -12.16 -34.74 2.55
C ALA A 1 -10.68 -34.46 2.87
N MET A 2 -9.98 -33.66 2.02
CA MET A 2 -8.53 -33.41 2.26
C MET A 2 -8.14 -31.92 2.03
N ARG A 3 -9.05 -30.98 2.25
CA ARG A 3 -8.82 -29.54 2.08
C ARG A 3 -9.03 -28.71 3.37
N LYS A 4 -9.17 -29.34 4.53
CA LYS A 4 -9.44 -28.62 5.79
C LYS A 4 -8.26 -28.51 6.76
N THR A 5 -7.07 -29.04 6.44
CA THR A 5 -5.98 -29.16 7.42
C THR A 5 -4.87 -28.10 7.30
N LEU A 6 -4.89 -27.22 6.31
CA LEU A 6 -3.80 -26.24 6.10
C LEU A 6 -4.09 -24.81 6.62
N VAL A 7 -5.31 -24.51 7.04
CA VAL A 7 -5.68 -23.16 7.54
C VAL A 7 -5.48 -23.03 9.07
N LEU A 8 -5.28 -24.15 9.79
CA LEU A 8 -5.16 -24.13 11.27
C LEU A 8 -3.74 -23.91 11.82
N ALA A 9 -2.73 -23.86 10.97
CA ALA A 9 -1.33 -23.72 11.43
C ALA A 9 -0.86 -22.28 11.66
N SER A 10 -1.59 -21.26 11.19
CA SER A 10 -1.19 -19.85 11.31
C SER A 10 -1.78 -19.09 12.52
N VAL A 11 -2.69 -19.73 13.29
CA VAL A 11 -3.38 -19.06 14.40
C VAL A 11 -2.81 -19.42 15.78
N ALA A 12 -1.94 -20.44 15.89
CA ALA A 12 -1.46 -20.95 17.18
C ALA A 12 -0.25 -20.19 17.80
N ALA A 13 0.31 -19.17 17.14
CA ALA A 13 1.55 -18.51 17.61
C ALA A 13 1.33 -17.22 18.43
N ALA A 14 0.11 -16.78 18.67
CA ALA A 14 -0.18 -15.49 19.33
C ALA A 14 -0.51 -15.59 20.85
N SER A 15 -0.38 -16.75 21.49
CA SER A 15 -0.88 -16.96 22.86
C SER A 15 0.14 -17.39 23.91
N ALA A 16 1.42 -17.05 23.78
CA ALA A 16 2.43 -17.44 24.78
C ALA A 16 3.36 -16.28 25.14
N TYR A 17 2.84 -15.26 25.85
CA TYR A 17 3.69 -14.34 26.61
C TYR A 17 2.90 -13.71 27.77
N VAL A 18 2.69 -14.49 28.85
CA VAL A 18 2.38 -13.95 30.20
C VAL A 18 3.00 -14.87 31.23
N SER A 19 3.73 -14.24 32.13
CA SER A 19 4.18 -14.66 33.46
C SER A 19 5.42 -15.53 33.62
N SER A 20 6.43 -14.90 34.22
CA SER A 20 7.15 -15.47 35.38
C SER A 20 7.72 -14.35 36.25
N PRO A 21 7.62 -14.45 37.58
CA PRO A 21 8.09 -13.45 38.53
C PRO A 21 9.54 -13.66 38.93
N VAL A 22 10.29 -12.58 39.09
CA VAL A 22 11.64 -12.64 39.68
C VAL A 22 11.65 -11.97 41.05
N GLY A 23 12.13 -12.71 42.00
CA GLY A 23 12.24 -12.38 43.40
C GLY A 23 13.36 -11.40 43.74
N LEU A 24 13.22 -10.87 44.95
CA LEU A 24 14.06 -9.94 45.70
C LEU A 24 15.48 -10.46 46.04
N ALA A 25 16.46 -9.56 46.04
CA ALA A 25 17.51 -9.37 47.08
C ALA A 25 18.40 -8.20 46.70
N GLY A 26 18.41 -7.09 47.44
CA GLY A 26 19.33 -6.91 48.56
C GLY A 26 20.41 -5.89 48.28
N GLY A 27 20.33 -4.65 48.87
CA GLY A 27 21.49 -4.14 49.57
C GLY A 27 22.26 -2.92 49.06
N ARG A 28 22.05 -1.80 49.77
CA ARG A 28 23.04 -0.79 50.27
C ARG A 28 23.52 0.41 49.40
N THR A 29 23.07 1.57 49.83
CA THR A 29 23.77 2.70 50.49
C THR A 29 24.47 3.78 49.63
N SER A 30 23.94 4.99 49.83
CA SER A 30 24.57 6.28 50.11
C SER A 30 25.26 7.07 48.98
N ASN A 31 24.81 8.23 48.67
CA ASN A 31 25.17 9.57 49.11
C ASN A 31 24.56 10.68 48.26
N LYS A 32 23.86 11.58 48.94
CA LYS A 32 23.55 12.93 48.42
C LYS A 32 24.80 13.84 48.57
N PRO A 33 24.92 14.89 47.78
CA PRO A 33 24.81 16.21 48.42
C PRO A 33 23.83 17.16 47.70
N ALA A 34 23.24 17.98 48.53
CA ALA A 34 22.38 19.10 48.22
C ALA A 34 23.19 20.28 47.69
N ILE A 35 22.64 21.01 46.72
CA ILE A 35 23.06 22.39 46.44
C ILE A 35 21.80 23.28 46.25
N SER A 36 21.86 24.38 46.92
CA SER A 36 20.95 25.44 47.26
C SER A 36 20.27 26.15 46.09
N SER A 37 19.05 26.58 46.38
CA SER A 37 18.25 27.61 45.71
C SER A 37 18.94 28.99 45.69
N SER A 38 18.96 29.66 44.56
CA SER A 38 19.11 31.09 44.46
C SER A 38 18.09 31.64 43.46
N THR A 39 17.14 32.38 44.03
CA THR A 39 16.18 33.26 43.37
C THR A 39 16.88 34.42 42.69
N PHE A 40 16.65 34.60 41.40
CA PHE A 40 17.07 35.83 40.70
C PHE A 40 15.84 36.49 40.06
N THR A 41 15.44 37.63 40.59
CA THR A 41 14.44 38.56 40.01
C THR A 41 15.17 39.60 39.15
N PRO A 42 14.76 39.86 37.91
CA PRO A 42 15.20 41.03 37.17
C PRO A 42 14.14 42.14 37.25
N ARG A 43 14.61 43.33 37.66
CA ARG A 43 13.88 44.62 37.67
C ARG A 43 13.50 45.08 36.26
N LEU A 44 12.28 45.51 36.10
CA LEU A 44 11.80 46.33 34.98
C LEU A 44 12.49 47.72 35.00
N ARG A 45 13.05 48.11 33.87
CA ARG A 45 13.33 49.54 33.58
C ARG A 45 12.45 49.94 32.38
N SER A 46 11.70 51.01 32.61
CA SER A 46 10.92 51.74 31.63
C SER A 46 11.83 52.48 30.62
N ALA A 47 11.49 52.41 29.34
CA ALA A 47 11.99 53.34 28.31
C ALA A 47 10.83 53.78 27.40
N ALA A 48 10.85 55.05 27.07
CA ALA A 48 9.81 55.86 26.45
C ALA A 48 9.60 55.54 24.94
N PRO A 49 8.51 56.11 24.33
CA PRO A 49 8.07 55.70 22.99
C PRO A 49 8.85 56.41 21.87
N ILE A 50 9.17 55.69 20.82
CA ILE A 50 9.68 56.22 19.55
C ILE A 50 8.57 56.11 18.48
N HIS A 51 8.33 57.25 17.82
CA HIS A 51 7.36 57.44 16.76
C HIS A 51 7.62 56.62 15.52
N GLY A 52 6.55 56.10 14.94
CA GLY A 52 6.20 56.03 13.53
C GLY A 52 7.19 55.31 12.58
N VAL A 53 6.92 54.02 12.28
CA VAL A 53 7.26 53.43 10.99
C VAL A 53 6.02 52.70 10.48
N GLU A 54 5.49 53.19 9.38
CA GLU A 54 4.46 52.51 8.60
C GLU A 54 4.95 51.15 8.14
N VAL A 55 4.39 50.07 8.71
CA VAL A 55 4.62 48.70 8.20
C VAL A 55 3.68 48.48 7.04
N ALA A 56 4.18 48.58 5.82
CA ALA A 56 3.52 48.11 4.63
C ALA A 56 3.04 46.67 4.82
N LYS A 57 1.75 46.43 4.72
CA LYS A 57 1.13 45.09 4.65
C LYS A 57 1.66 44.39 3.40
N ALA A 58 2.74 43.64 3.55
CA ALA A 58 3.11 42.61 2.57
C ALA A 58 2.07 41.50 2.66
N GLY A 59 1.14 41.48 1.73
CA GLY A 59 0.21 40.38 1.54
C GLY A 59 1.01 39.10 1.32
N ARG A 60 0.99 38.20 2.30
CA ARG A 60 1.41 36.83 2.12
C ARG A 60 0.44 36.16 1.14
N MET A 61 0.73 36.26 -0.14
CA MET A 61 0.19 35.31 -1.11
C MET A 61 0.75 33.93 -0.75
N SER A 62 -0.01 33.18 0.01
CA SER A 62 0.17 31.75 0.11
C SER A 62 -0.16 31.13 -1.24
N SER A 63 0.80 31.10 -2.14
CA SER A 63 0.73 30.24 -3.31
C SER A 63 0.89 28.80 -2.81
N SER A 64 -0.21 28.16 -2.46
CA SER A 64 -0.28 26.70 -2.46
C SER A 64 -0.09 26.28 -3.92
N ILE A 65 1.16 26.08 -4.32
CA ILE A 65 1.47 25.35 -5.55
C ILE A 65 1.09 23.90 -5.23
N THR A 66 -0.15 23.55 -5.53
CA THR A 66 -0.55 22.18 -5.78
C THR A 66 0.18 21.80 -7.06
N MET A 67 1.39 21.27 -6.94
CA MET A 67 2.03 20.58 -8.07
C MET A 67 1.14 19.37 -8.36
N SER A 68 0.19 19.55 -9.30
CA SER A 68 -0.38 18.40 -10.01
C SER A 68 0.82 17.63 -10.57
N ALA A 69 1.03 16.41 -10.07
CA ALA A 69 2.12 15.59 -10.58
C ALA A 69 1.92 15.45 -12.10
N ALA A 70 2.94 15.83 -12.87
CA ALA A 70 2.84 15.77 -14.32
C ALA A 70 2.50 14.35 -14.74
N LYS A 71 1.46 14.20 -15.58
CA LYS A 71 1.00 12.87 -16.03
C LYS A 71 2.18 12.08 -16.60
N LYS A 72 2.35 10.85 -16.16
CA LYS A 72 3.44 9.99 -16.62
C LYS A 72 3.21 9.50 -18.03
N LYS A 73 4.29 9.37 -18.82
CA LYS A 73 4.26 8.78 -20.15
C LYS A 73 4.01 7.28 -20.02
N SER A 74 3.13 6.75 -20.85
CA SER A 74 2.79 5.31 -20.86
C SER A 74 3.18 4.65 -22.18
N VAL A 75 3.14 3.34 -22.22
CA VAL A 75 3.38 2.58 -23.48
C VAL A 75 2.40 2.97 -24.59
N LYS A 76 1.22 3.51 -24.28
CA LYS A 76 0.26 4.04 -25.28
C LYS A 76 0.75 5.29 -26.00
N ASP A 77 1.63 6.05 -25.37
CA ASP A 77 2.15 7.30 -25.90
C ASP A 77 3.37 7.06 -26.81
N LEU A 78 3.73 5.77 -27.04
CA LEU A 78 4.76 5.34 -27.95
C LEU A 78 4.14 4.83 -29.27
N THR A 79 4.72 5.25 -30.38
CA THR A 79 4.31 4.75 -31.70
C THR A 79 4.86 3.35 -31.95
N SER A 80 4.22 2.60 -32.87
CA SER A 80 4.73 1.28 -33.28
C SER A 80 6.15 1.37 -33.88
N ALA A 81 6.52 2.49 -34.50
CA ALA A 81 7.86 2.71 -35.03
C ALA A 81 8.91 2.87 -33.92
N GLU A 82 8.54 3.47 -32.78
CA GLU A 82 9.42 3.59 -31.62
C GLU A 82 9.60 2.27 -30.87
N LEU A 83 8.67 1.31 -31.02
CA LEU A 83 8.70 0.00 -30.36
C LEU A 83 9.36 -1.08 -31.22
N LYS A 84 9.17 -1.05 -32.54
CA LYS A 84 9.62 -2.10 -33.46
C LYS A 84 11.13 -2.32 -33.40
N GLY A 85 11.52 -3.54 -33.08
CA GLY A 85 12.93 -3.97 -32.98
C GLY A 85 13.65 -3.48 -31.72
N LYS A 86 13.01 -2.70 -30.86
CA LYS A 86 13.60 -2.24 -29.58
C LYS A 86 13.68 -3.36 -28.57
N LYS A 87 14.78 -3.41 -27.84
CA LYS A 87 15.00 -4.29 -26.70
C LYS A 87 14.43 -3.60 -25.45
N VAL A 88 13.30 -4.11 -24.97
CA VAL A 88 12.53 -3.53 -23.88
C VAL A 88 12.75 -4.31 -22.60
N LEU A 89 13.25 -3.66 -21.54
CA LEU A 89 13.19 -4.18 -20.19
C LEU A 89 11.85 -3.81 -19.56
N ILE A 90 10.98 -4.80 -19.33
CA ILE A 90 9.73 -4.56 -18.60
C ILE A 90 9.82 -5.12 -17.17
N ARG A 91 9.49 -4.31 -16.17
CA ARG A 91 9.36 -4.75 -14.78
C ARG A 91 7.91 -5.11 -14.47
N CYS A 92 7.67 -6.39 -14.22
CA CYS A 92 6.37 -6.94 -13.83
C CYS A 92 6.38 -7.42 -12.37
N ASP A 93 5.23 -7.53 -11.74
CA ASP A 93 5.08 -8.21 -10.45
C ASP A 93 4.62 -9.67 -10.68
N LEU A 94 5.58 -10.58 -10.77
CA LEU A 94 5.36 -12.01 -10.90
C LEU A 94 5.56 -12.75 -9.56
N ASN A 95 5.47 -12.04 -8.43
CA ASN A 95 5.60 -12.61 -7.10
C ASN A 95 4.32 -13.33 -6.70
N VAL A 96 4.11 -14.49 -7.28
CA VAL A 96 2.94 -15.35 -7.10
C VAL A 96 3.15 -16.38 -5.98
N PRO A 97 2.09 -16.84 -5.29
CA PRO A 97 2.19 -17.92 -4.35
C PRO A 97 2.44 -19.25 -5.06
N LEU A 98 3.35 -20.04 -4.49
CA LEU A 98 3.75 -21.34 -4.99
C LEU A 98 3.49 -22.45 -3.96
N ASP A 99 3.06 -23.62 -4.42
CA ASP A 99 3.16 -24.89 -3.70
C ASP A 99 4.22 -25.74 -4.41
N GLY A 100 5.42 -25.82 -3.83
CA GLY A 100 6.61 -26.31 -4.53
C GLY A 100 6.92 -25.43 -5.75
N LYS A 101 6.78 -25.99 -6.97
CA LYS A 101 6.92 -25.26 -8.24
C LYS A 101 5.57 -24.97 -8.92
N LYS A 102 4.45 -25.36 -8.29
CA LYS A 102 3.12 -25.13 -8.84
C LYS A 102 2.58 -23.77 -8.40
N ILE A 103 2.22 -22.93 -9.35
CA ILE A 103 1.53 -21.65 -9.10
C ILE A 103 0.12 -21.97 -8.58
N THR A 104 -0.24 -21.44 -7.40
CA THR A 104 -1.56 -21.62 -6.81
C THR A 104 -2.52 -20.48 -7.13
N ASP A 105 -1.98 -19.30 -7.48
CA ASP A 105 -2.71 -18.14 -7.96
C ASP A 105 -1.86 -17.39 -9.00
N ASP A 106 -2.38 -17.24 -10.23
CA ASP A 106 -1.69 -16.59 -11.35
C ASP A 106 -2.21 -15.18 -11.67
N THR A 107 -3.02 -14.59 -10.79
CA THR A 107 -3.67 -13.28 -11.01
C THR A 107 -2.66 -12.20 -11.40
N ARG A 108 -1.51 -12.13 -10.73
CA ARG A 108 -0.45 -11.14 -11.04
C ARG A 108 0.18 -11.35 -12.41
N ILE A 109 0.36 -12.61 -12.81
CA ILE A 109 0.87 -12.94 -14.15
C ILE A 109 -0.13 -12.50 -15.21
N ARG A 110 -1.42 -12.81 -15.03
CA ARG A 110 -2.49 -12.37 -15.95
C ARG A 110 -2.57 -10.85 -16.06
N ALA A 111 -2.40 -10.14 -14.96
CA ALA A 111 -2.41 -8.69 -14.94
C ALA A 111 -1.28 -8.05 -15.77
N SER A 112 -0.13 -8.74 -15.92
CA SER A 112 1.00 -8.27 -16.73
C SER A 112 0.85 -8.56 -18.23
N VAL A 113 0.01 -9.53 -18.60
CA VAL A 113 -0.15 -10.01 -20.00
C VAL A 113 -0.53 -8.88 -20.97
N PRO A 114 -1.48 -7.98 -20.67
CA PRO A 114 -1.88 -6.94 -21.62
C PRO A 114 -0.72 -6.05 -22.07
N THR A 115 0.14 -5.62 -21.17
CA THR A 115 1.30 -4.78 -21.48
C THR A 115 2.34 -5.56 -22.28
N ILE A 116 2.67 -6.79 -21.86
CA ILE A 116 3.61 -7.64 -22.55
C ILE A 116 3.12 -7.90 -24.00
N LYS A 117 1.86 -8.30 -24.14
CA LYS A 117 1.26 -8.56 -25.47
C LYS A 117 1.30 -7.33 -26.38
N TYR A 118 0.96 -6.15 -25.84
CA TYR A 118 1.04 -4.90 -26.59
C TYR A 118 2.43 -4.63 -27.14
N LEU A 119 3.47 -4.80 -26.33
CA LEU A 119 4.87 -4.61 -26.75
C LEU A 119 5.26 -5.62 -27.83
N LEU A 120 4.90 -6.90 -27.67
CA LEU A 120 5.18 -7.96 -28.63
C LEU A 120 4.47 -7.76 -29.96
N ASP A 121 3.18 -7.36 -29.93
CA ASP A 121 2.36 -7.11 -31.13
C ASP A 121 2.87 -5.90 -31.92
N ASN A 122 3.55 -4.94 -31.25
CA ASN A 122 4.23 -3.82 -31.88
C ASN A 122 5.69 -4.14 -32.30
N GLY A 123 6.09 -5.40 -32.23
CA GLY A 123 7.37 -5.88 -32.73
C GLY A 123 8.57 -5.59 -31.82
N ALA A 124 8.35 -5.29 -30.54
CA ALA A 124 9.41 -5.18 -29.56
C ALA A 124 10.01 -6.55 -29.22
N ARG A 125 11.26 -6.56 -28.73
CA ARG A 125 11.95 -7.71 -28.12
C ARG A 125 11.90 -7.52 -26.62
N VAL A 126 11.19 -8.36 -25.88
CA VAL A 126 10.79 -8.08 -24.51
C VAL A 126 11.53 -8.98 -23.53
N ALA A 127 12.26 -8.38 -22.58
CA ALA A 127 12.78 -9.09 -21.41
C ALA A 127 12.00 -8.69 -20.16
N ILE A 128 11.40 -9.70 -19.52
CA ILE A 128 10.53 -9.52 -18.35
C ILE A 128 11.37 -9.71 -17.09
N SER A 129 11.50 -8.65 -16.30
CA SER A 129 12.17 -8.63 -15.00
C SER A 129 11.15 -8.71 -13.89
N SER A 130 11.41 -9.52 -12.87
CA SER A 130 10.58 -9.57 -11.67
C SER A 130 11.37 -10.09 -10.47
N HIS A 131 10.71 -10.07 -9.31
CA HIS A 131 11.15 -10.78 -8.13
C HIS A 131 10.16 -11.90 -7.77
N LEU A 132 10.62 -12.88 -7.02
CA LEU A 132 9.81 -13.94 -6.42
C LEU A 132 10.31 -14.22 -5.01
N GLY A 133 9.44 -14.10 -4.02
CA GLY A 133 9.76 -14.33 -2.63
C GLY A 133 10.83 -13.41 -2.04
N ARG A 134 11.51 -13.93 -1.02
CA ARG A 134 12.57 -13.20 -0.30
C ARG A 134 13.81 -14.10 -0.13
N PRO A 135 14.61 -14.33 -1.19
CA PRO A 135 15.85 -15.09 -1.07
C PRO A 135 16.82 -14.37 -0.12
N LYS A 136 17.50 -15.13 0.73
CA LYS A 136 18.46 -14.57 1.72
C LYS A 136 19.91 -14.81 1.32
N ASN A 137 20.17 -15.92 0.60
CA ASN A 137 21.51 -16.45 0.37
C ASN A 137 21.88 -16.52 -1.12
N GLY A 138 21.33 -15.64 -1.96
CA GLY A 138 21.54 -15.67 -3.41
C GLY A 138 20.57 -16.60 -4.12
N PRO A 139 20.96 -17.24 -5.25
CA PRO A 139 20.08 -18.10 -6.02
C PRO A 139 19.57 -19.31 -5.23
N GLU A 140 18.26 -19.46 -5.16
CA GLU A 140 17.57 -20.59 -4.55
C GLU A 140 16.49 -21.09 -5.52
N ASP A 141 16.51 -22.37 -5.92
CA ASP A 141 15.60 -22.95 -6.95
C ASP A 141 14.10 -22.71 -6.65
N LYS A 142 13.72 -22.69 -5.37
CA LYS A 142 12.34 -22.40 -4.95
C LYS A 142 11.87 -20.97 -5.26
N PHE A 143 12.80 -20.06 -5.51
CA PHE A 143 12.54 -18.68 -5.87
C PHE A 143 12.88 -18.36 -7.34
N SER A 144 13.14 -19.38 -8.17
CA SER A 144 13.32 -19.20 -9.60
C SER A 144 12.02 -18.77 -10.27
N LEU A 145 12.12 -17.86 -11.25
CA LEU A 145 10.99 -17.39 -12.06
C LEU A 145 10.60 -18.39 -13.19
N SER A 146 11.25 -19.56 -13.27
CA SER A 146 10.96 -20.57 -14.28
C SER A 146 9.47 -20.97 -14.35
N PRO A 147 8.72 -21.19 -13.23
CA PRO A 147 7.28 -21.47 -13.31
C PRO A 147 6.48 -20.31 -13.93
N CYS A 148 6.91 -19.06 -13.68
CA CYS A 148 6.25 -17.88 -14.25
C CYS A 148 6.49 -17.77 -15.76
N ALA A 149 7.70 -18.11 -16.24
CA ALA A 149 8.02 -18.15 -17.67
C ALA A 149 7.15 -19.18 -18.41
N THR A 150 6.97 -20.38 -17.83
CA THR A 150 6.08 -21.42 -18.37
C THR A 150 4.64 -20.89 -18.44
N ARG A 151 4.13 -20.29 -17.36
CA ARG A 151 2.76 -19.77 -17.30
C ARG A 151 2.53 -18.61 -18.28
N LEU A 152 3.51 -17.71 -18.43
CA LEU A 152 3.47 -16.64 -19.44
C LEU A 152 3.43 -17.20 -20.86
N SER A 153 4.18 -18.26 -21.15
CA SER A 153 4.15 -18.91 -22.46
C SER A 153 2.75 -19.42 -22.82
N GLU A 154 2.06 -20.04 -21.85
CA GLU A 154 0.69 -20.51 -22.01
C GLU A 154 -0.29 -19.35 -22.28
N LEU A 155 -0.20 -18.29 -21.49
CA LEU A 155 -1.11 -17.14 -21.57
C LEU A 155 -0.90 -16.30 -22.83
N LEU A 156 0.33 -16.20 -23.31
CA LEU A 156 0.68 -15.46 -24.52
C LEU A 156 0.50 -16.28 -25.80
N GLY A 157 0.37 -17.62 -25.68
CA GLY A 157 0.34 -18.52 -26.82
C GLY A 157 1.64 -18.53 -27.63
N LYS A 158 2.76 -18.13 -27.01
CA LYS A 158 4.10 -18.04 -27.62
C LYS A 158 5.13 -18.52 -26.62
N GLN A 159 6.22 -19.12 -27.13
CA GLN A 159 7.32 -19.51 -26.25
C GLN A 159 7.99 -18.29 -25.63
N VAL A 160 8.06 -18.25 -24.30
CA VAL A 160 8.83 -17.29 -23.52
C VAL A 160 10.08 -17.99 -23.00
N LYS A 161 11.25 -17.54 -23.46
CA LYS A 161 12.54 -18.13 -23.07
C LYS A 161 12.86 -17.76 -21.61
N MET A 162 13.53 -18.65 -20.87
CA MET A 162 14.01 -18.36 -19.51
C MET A 162 15.51 -18.09 -19.53
N ALA A 163 15.95 -16.96 -19.00
CA ALA A 163 17.35 -16.66 -18.78
C ALA A 163 17.87 -17.36 -17.53
N LYS A 164 19.17 -17.68 -17.49
CA LYS A 164 19.80 -18.30 -16.31
C LYS A 164 20.11 -17.28 -15.21
N ASP A 165 20.14 -16.00 -15.57
CA ASP A 165 20.44 -14.88 -14.66
C ASP A 165 19.65 -13.64 -15.10
N CYS A 166 19.75 -12.53 -14.34
CA CYS A 166 19.17 -11.25 -14.71
C CYS A 166 20.18 -10.24 -15.29
N ILE A 167 21.48 -10.51 -15.18
CA ILE A 167 22.59 -9.69 -15.70
C ILE A 167 23.66 -10.57 -16.37
N GLY A 168 24.60 -9.91 -17.04
CA GLY A 168 25.79 -10.58 -17.56
C GLY A 168 25.75 -10.96 -19.05
N PRO A 169 26.84 -11.56 -19.56
CA PRO A 169 27.01 -11.80 -20.99
C PRO A 169 26.04 -12.82 -21.59
N GLU A 170 25.65 -13.85 -20.83
CA GLU A 170 24.66 -14.84 -21.29
C GLU A 170 23.27 -14.19 -21.46
N VAL A 171 22.87 -13.30 -20.54
CA VAL A 171 21.61 -12.53 -20.63
C VAL A 171 21.66 -11.62 -21.85
N LYS A 172 22.77 -10.91 -22.05
CA LYS A 172 22.96 -10.05 -23.23
C LYS A 172 22.84 -10.85 -24.54
N SER A 173 23.50 -12.00 -24.62
CA SER A 173 23.42 -12.86 -25.78
C SER A 173 21.99 -13.37 -26.05
N LEU A 174 21.27 -13.78 -25.00
CA LEU A 174 19.87 -14.19 -25.11
C LEU A 174 18.99 -13.07 -25.65
N VAL A 175 19.11 -11.85 -25.08
CA VAL A 175 18.32 -10.68 -25.48
C VAL A 175 18.64 -10.23 -26.90
N ASP A 176 19.91 -10.23 -27.27
CA ASP A 176 20.35 -9.89 -28.64
C ASP A 176 19.83 -10.91 -29.68
N GLY A 177 19.70 -12.17 -29.27
CA GLY A 177 19.16 -13.25 -30.12
C GLY A 177 17.65 -13.33 -30.23
N LEU A 178 16.88 -12.47 -29.48
CA LEU A 178 15.44 -12.41 -29.63
C LEU A 178 15.06 -11.80 -30.99
N GLN A 179 14.02 -12.37 -31.60
CA GLN A 179 13.40 -11.78 -32.79
C GLN A 179 12.31 -10.80 -32.40
N ASN A 180 11.88 -9.95 -33.34
CA ASN A 180 10.78 -9.02 -33.12
C ASN A 180 9.50 -9.79 -32.73
N GLY A 181 8.89 -9.41 -31.63
CA GLY A 181 7.72 -10.07 -31.06
C GLY A 181 8.03 -11.33 -30.24
N GLU A 182 9.30 -11.56 -29.87
CA GLU A 182 9.71 -12.60 -28.91
C GLU A 182 9.98 -12.03 -27.52
N ALA A 183 9.87 -12.90 -26.52
CA ALA A 183 10.10 -12.56 -25.11
C ALA A 183 11.00 -13.56 -24.40
N CYS A 184 11.65 -13.06 -23.34
CA CYS A 184 12.28 -13.89 -22.31
C CYS A 184 11.92 -13.37 -20.90
N VAL A 185 11.99 -14.26 -19.91
CA VAL A 185 11.96 -13.89 -18.48
C VAL A 185 13.41 -13.93 -17.98
N LEU A 186 13.83 -12.87 -17.32
CA LEU A 186 15.10 -12.83 -16.59
C LEU A 186 14.94 -13.57 -15.26
N GLU A 187 16.04 -14.06 -14.69
CA GLU A 187 15.98 -14.69 -13.38
C GLU A 187 15.74 -13.63 -12.28
N ASN A 188 15.32 -14.08 -11.13
CA ASN A 188 14.88 -13.29 -9.96
C ASN A 188 15.93 -12.25 -9.57
N VAL A 189 15.60 -10.96 -9.75
CA VAL A 189 16.51 -9.85 -9.45
C VAL A 189 16.93 -9.80 -7.98
N ARG A 190 16.12 -10.35 -7.05
CA ARG A 190 16.44 -10.42 -5.62
C ARG A 190 17.48 -11.48 -5.26
N PHE A 191 17.99 -12.23 -6.21
CA PHE A 191 19.19 -13.03 -5.98
C PHE A 191 20.42 -12.18 -5.73
N TYR A 192 20.34 -10.89 -6.09
CA TYR A 192 21.35 -9.88 -5.85
C TYR A 192 20.88 -8.90 -4.75
N LYS A 193 21.69 -8.76 -3.70
CA LYS A 193 21.40 -7.82 -2.58
C LYS A 193 21.45 -6.35 -3.02
N GLU A 194 22.16 -6.08 -4.10
CA GLU A 194 22.30 -4.79 -4.76
C GLU A 194 20.96 -4.28 -5.32
N GLU A 195 20.04 -5.18 -5.68
CA GLU A 195 18.71 -4.85 -6.17
C GLU A 195 17.95 -3.97 -5.16
N GLU A 196 17.80 -4.47 -3.92
CA GLU A 196 17.01 -3.77 -2.89
C GLU A 196 17.70 -2.52 -2.36
N LYS A 197 19.01 -2.39 -2.54
CA LYS A 197 19.79 -1.21 -2.19
C LYS A 197 19.85 -0.14 -3.28
N ASN A 198 19.27 -0.44 -4.44
CA ASN A 198 19.34 0.42 -5.62
C ASN A 198 20.80 0.79 -6.00
N GLU A 199 21.70 -0.19 -5.98
CA GLU A 199 23.11 0.06 -6.29
C GLU A 199 23.28 0.40 -7.77
N LYS A 200 23.93 1.55 -8.05
CA LYS A 200 24.08 2.09 -9.39
C LYS A 200 24.77 1.12 -10.34
N SER A 201 25.83 0.44 -9.86
CA SER A 201 26.58 -0.54 -10.66
C SER A 201 25.73 -1.76 -11.07
N PHE A 202 24.78 -2.17 -10.23
CA PHE A 202 23.86 -3.25 -10.57
C PHE A 202 22.76 -2.74 -11.53
N SER A 203 22.23 -1.54 -11.29
CA SER A 203 21.26 -0.91 -12.20
C SER A 203 21.80 -0.76 -13.61
N GLU A 204 23.07 -0.33 -13.75
CA GLU A 204 23.80 -0.21 -15.02
C GLU A 204 23.92 -1.56 -15.73
N LYS A 205 24.35 -2.61 -15.01
CA LYS A 205 24.46 -3.97 -15.56
C LYS A 205 23.10 -4.53 -16.01
N LEU A 206 22.05 -4.26 -15.21
CA LEU A 206 20.69 -4.70 -15.55
C LEU A 206 20.15 -3.96 -16.78
N ALA A 207 20.45 -2.69 -16.94
CA ALA A 207 20.02 -1.86 -18.05
C ALA A 207 20.80 -2.13 -19.37
N ALA A 208 22.07 -2.54 -19.27
CA ALA A 208 23.02 -2.58 -20.39
C ALA A 208 22.54 -3.29 -21.68
N PRO A 209 21.75 -4.38 -21.64
CA PRO A 209 21.26 -5.02 -22.87
C PRO A 209 20.10 -4.29 -23.58
N PHE A 210 19.51 -3.25 -22.99
CA PHE A 210 18.21 -2.72 -23.38
C PHE A 210 18.26 -1.29 -23.93
N ASP A 211 17.24 -0.93 -24.71
CA ASP A 211 17.08 0.40 -25.32
C ASP A 211 16.12 1.28 -24.53
N MET A 212 15.14 0.67 -23.82
CA MET A 212 14.09 1.38 -23.08
C MET A 212 13.55 0.56 -21.92
N TYR A 213 12.81 1.23 -21.04
CA TYR A 213 12.27 0.64 -19.83
C TYR A 213 10.76 0.84 -19.72
N VAL A 214 10.06 -0.19 -19.25
CA VAL A 214 8.63 -0.15 -18.92
C VAL A 214 8.45 -0.62 -17.48
N ASN A 215 7.81 0.20 -16.63
CA ASN A 215 7.40 -0.21 -15.31
C ASN A 215 5.92 -0.61 -15.32
N ASP A 216 5.64 -1.88 -15.05
CA ASP A 216 4.28 -2.42 -14.93
C ASP A 216 4.08 -3.16 -13.60
N ALA A 217 4.89 -2.80 -12.58
CA ALA A 217 4.92 -3.43 -11.27
C ALA A 217 4.53 -2.44 -10.18
N PHE A 218 3.25 -2.02 -10.14
CA PHE A 218 2.76 -1.05 -9.19
C PHE A 218 3.01 -1.48 -7.73
N GLY A 219 2.80 -2.75 -7.39
CA GLY A 219 3.02 -3.28 -6.04
C GLY A 219 4.43 -3.08 -5.49
N THR A 220 5.43 -2.82 -6.34
CA THR A 220 6.81 -2.54 -5.93
C THR A 220 7.25 -1.09 -6.16
N ALA A 221 6.38 -0.26 -6.75
CA ALA A 221 6.71 1.12 -7.13
C ALA A 221 7.01 2.05 -5.93
N HIS A 222 6.57 1.68 -4.73
CA HIS A 222 6.87 2.39 -3.47
C HIS A 222 8.31 2.21 -2.99
N ARG A 223 9.11 1.36 -3.64
CA ARG A 223 10.50 1.09 -3.27
C ARG A 223 11.45 1.55 -4.36
N ALA A 224 12.47 2.31 -3.98
CA ALA A 224 13.57 2.67 -4.87
C ALA A 224 14.54 1.49 -5.00
N HIS A 225 14.20 0.49 -5.81
CA HIS A 225 15.06 -0.63 -6.14
C HIS A 225 15.72 -0.44 -7.51
N SER A 226 16.79 -1.17 -7.79
CA SER A 226 17.49 -1.08 -9.07
C SER A 226 16.55 -1.35 -10.26
N SER A 227 15.71 -2.39 -10.18
CA SER A 227 14.80 -2.76 -11.25
C SER A 227 13.54 -1.90 -11.35
N THR A 228 13.24 -1.04 -10.35
CA THR A 228 12.05 -0.16 -10.35
C THR A 228 12.37 1.30 -10.58
N ALA A 229 13.52 1.77 -10.10
CA ALA A 229 13.95 3.16 -10.19
C ALA A 229 15.35 3.30 -10.82
N GLY A 230 16.35 2.55 -10.35
CA GLY A 230 17.74 2.73 -10.77
C GLY A 230 17.99 2.58 -12.28
N VAL A 231 17.33 1.64 -12.94
CA VAL A 231 17.46 1.42 -14.40
C VAL A 231 17.04 2.63 -15.24
N THR A 232 16.17 3.49 -14.71
CA THR A 232 15.71 4.70 -15.42
C THR A 232 16.78 5.77 -15.58
N GLU A 233 17.91 5.65 -14.84
CA GLU A 233 19.06 6.51 -15.06
C GLU A 233 19.79 6.16 -16.38
N PHE A 234 19.64 4.94 -16.86
CA PHE A 234 20.39 4.39 -18.00
C PHE A 234 19.50 4.14 -19.23
N LEU A 235 18.18 4.09 -19.08
CA LEU A 235 17.23 3.76 -20.14
C LEU A 235 16.27 4.92 -20.42
N SER A 236 16.12 5.25 -21.70
CA SER A 236 15.18 6.28 -22.15
C SER A 236 14.60 5.88 -23.53
N PRO A 237 13.27 5.93 -23.69
CA PRO A 237 12.29 6.35 -22.70
C PRO A 237 12.07 5.34 -21.60
N SER A 238 11.66 5.83 -20.40
CA SER A 238 11.21 5.05 -19.25
C SER A 238 9.74 5.37 -18.99
N VAL A 239 8.86 4.42 -19.25
CA VAL A 239 7.41 4.67 -19.30
C VAL A 239 6.61 3.71 -18.41
N SER A 240 5.34 4.05 -18.12
CA SER A 240 4.43 3.14 -17.42
C SER A 240 3.83 2.10 -18.38
N GLY A 241 3.65 0.86 -17.88
CA GLY A 241 2.78 -0.13 -18.51
C GLY A 241 1.30 0.13 -18.21
N PHE A 242 0.42 -0.70 -18.78
CA PHE A 242 -1.03 -0.52 -18.62
C PHE A 242 -1.53 -0.75 -17.21
N LEU A 243 -0.94 -1.73 -16.48
CA LEU A 243 -1.31 -2.02 -15.10
C LEU A 243 -0.94 -0.83 -14.20
N LEU A 244 0.32 -0.38 -14.27
CA LEU A 244 0.77 0.78 -13.51
C LEU A 244 -0.05 2.04 -13.84
N GLN A 245 -0.30 2.30 -15.12
CA GLN A 245 -1.10 3.46 -15.53
C GLN A 245 -2.53 3.40 -14.99
N LYS A 246 -3.16 2.22 -15.04
CA LYS A 246 -4.51 2.01 -14.49
C LYS A 246 -4.55 2.29 -12.98
N GLU A 247 -3.55 1.83 -12.24
CA GLU A 247 -3.44 2.09 -10.80
C GLU A 247 -3.33 3.60 -10.50
N LEU A 248 -2.49 4.32 -11.27
CA LEU A 248 -2.36 5.77 -11.14
C LEU A 248 -3.65 6.51 -11.51
N ASP A 249 -4.32 6.12 -12.60
CA ASP A 249 -5.55 6.74 -13.04
C ASP A 249 -6.67 6.60 -12.00
N TYR A 250 -6.77 5.47 -11.30
CA TYR A 250 -7.77 5.25 -10.27
C TYR A 250 -7.37 5.82 -8.91
N LEU A 251 -6.18 5.51 -8.41
CA LEU A 251 -5.78 5.89 -7.05
C LEU A 251 -5.37 7.36 -6.94
N GLU A 252 -4.64 7.87 -7.92
CA GLU A 252 -4.22 9.28 -7.93
C GLU A 252 -5.32 10.16 -8.53
N GLY A 253 -5.83 9.78 -9.71
CA GLY A 253 -6.83 10.56 -10.44
C GLY A 253 -8.16 10.69 -9.70
N ALA A 254 -8.72 9.58 -9.21
CA ALA A 254 -9.99 9.58 -8.50
C ALA A 254 -9.93 10.23 -7.11
N VAL A 255 -8.73 10.19 -6.46
CA VAL A 255 -8.52 10.81 -5.13
C VAL A 255 -8.19 12.30 -5.23
N ALA A 256 -7.47 12.71 -6.28
CA ALA A 256 -7.15 14.12 -6.48
C ALA A 256 -8.37 14.94 -6.87
N ASN A 257 -9.26 14.36 -7.72
CA ASN A 257 -10.47 15.03 -8.23
C ASN A 257 -11.69 14.10 -8.11
N PRO A 258 -12.14 13.77 -6.88
CA PRO A 258 -13.22 12.82 -6.69
C PRO A 258 -14.56 13.36 -7.20
N LYS A 259 -15.37 12.50 -7.83
CA LYS A 259 -16.79 12.77 -8.00
C LYS A 259 -17.46 12.69 -6.65
N ARG A 260 -18.18 13.74 -6.25
CA ARG A 260 -18.78 13.84 -4.91
C ARG A 260 -20.25 13.38 -4.91
N PRO A 261 -20.76 12.86 -3.79
CA PRO A 261 -20.05 12.63 -2.51
C PRO A 261 -18.96 11.55 -2.59
N PHE A 262 -17.84 11.81 -1.91
CA PHE A 262 -16.71 10.88 -1.81
C PHE A 262 -16.66 10.22 -0.43
N ALA A 263 -16.80 8.91 -0.37
CA ALA A 263 -16.65 8.12 0.84
C ALA A 263 -15.33 7.35 0.87
N ALA A 264 -14.69 7.36 2.03
CA ALA A 264 -13.55 6.51 2.32
C ALA A 264 -13.91 5.52 3.43
N ILE A 265 -13.59 4.25 3.22
CA ILE A 265 -13.78 3.17 4.20
C ILE A 265 -12.38 2.69 4.59
N VAL A 266 -12.05 2.81 5.87
CA VAL A 266 -10.76 2.40 6.42
C VAL A 266 -11.00 1.38 7.52
N GLY A 267 -10.63 0.14 7.26
CA GLY A 267 -10.72 -0.96 8.20
C GLY A 267 -9.35 -1.50 8.62
N GLY A 268 -9.38 -2.53 9.43
CA GLY A 268 -8.19 -3.23 9.92
C GLY A 268 -8.07 -3.23 11.44
N SER A 269 -7.00 -3.85 11.95
CA SER A 269 -6.86 -4.10 13.38
C SER A 269 -6.31 -2.91 14.18
N LYS A 270 -5.49 -2.04 13.57
CA LYS A 270 -4.71 -1.02 14.28
C LYS A 270 -4.80 0.36 13.66
N VAL A 271 -5.10 1.38 14.46
CA VAL A 271 -5.09 2.81 14.06
C VAL A 271 -3.68 3.22 13.63
N SER A 272 -2.66 2.80 14.39
CA SER A 272 -1.25 3.15 14.14
C SER A 272 -0.79 2.81 12.70
N SER A 273 -1.32 1.75 12.12
CA SER A 273 -0.98 1.33 10.75
C SER A 273 -1.69 2.11 9.64
N LYS A 274 -2.66 2.95 10.00
CA LYS A 274 -3.55 3.64 9.05
C LYS A 274 -3.59 5.17 9.24
N ILE A 275 -2.77 5.73 10.14
CA ILE A 275 -2.78 7.17 10.46
C ILE A 275 -2.63 8.01 9.20
N GLY A 276 -1.59 7.75 8.42
CA GLY A 276 -1.29 8.55 7.21
C GLY A 276 -2.43 8.51 6.19
N VAL A 277 -3.02 7.32 5.99
CA VAL A 277 -4.18 7.15 5.09
C VAL A 277 -5.39 7.93 5.62
N ILE A 278 -5.71 7.80 6.92
CA ILE A 278 -6.85 8.48 7.53
C ILE A 278 -6.66 10.00 7.43
N GLU A 279 -5.49 10.52 7.77
CA GLU A 279 -5.20 11.96 7.69
C GLU A 279 -5.31 12.50 6.26
N SER A 280 -4.73 11.80 5.29
CA SER A 280 -4.81 12.18 3.87
C SER A 280 -6.25 12.15 3.34
N LEU A 281 -7.02 11.12 3.70
CA LEU A 281 -8.41 11.01 3.26
C LEU A 281 -9.33 12.05 3.91
N LEU A 282 -9.07 12.42 5.17
CA LEU A 282 -9.80 13.52 5.86
C LEU A 282 -9.65 14.87 5.14
N GLU A 283 -8.60 15.08 4.36
CA GLU A 283 -8.43 16.29 3.56
C GLU A 283 -9.32 16.30 2.29
N LYS A 284 -9.87 15.14 1.90
CA LYS A 284 -10.43 14.94 0.56
C LYS A 284 -11.84 14.37 0.55
N CYS A 285 -12.21 13.52 1.54
CA CYS A 285 -13.51 12.84 1.54
C CYS A 285 -14.61 13.67 2.22
N ASP A 286 -15.86 13.34 1.88
CA ASP A 286 -17.07 13.88 2.53
C ASP A 286 -17.50 12.98 3.69
N LYS A 287 -17.22 11.65 3.58
CA LYS A 287 -17.58 10.64 4.56
C LYS A 287 -16.40 9.73 4.82
N LEU A 288 -16.07 9.49 6.10
CA LEU A 288 -15.04 8.56 6.52
C LEU A 288 -15.65 7.51 7.44
N ILE A 289 -15.60 6.26 6.99
CA ILE A 289 -16.13 5.11 7.71
C ILE A 289 -14.96 4.32 8.28
N ILE A 290 -14.97 4.10 9.57
CA ILE A 290 -13.96 3.30 10.27
C ILE A 290 -14.54 1.94 10.61
N GLY A 291 -13.78 0.89 10.30
CA GLY A 291 -14.15 -0.51 10.56
C GLY A 291 -13.02 -1.34 11.16
N GLY A 292 -13.32 -2.60 11.44
CA GLY A 292 -12.36 -3.54 12.00
C GLY A 292 -11.99 -3.26 13.45
N GLY A 293 -10.93 -3.91 13.93
CA GLY A 293 -10.49 -3.81 15.34
C GLY A 293 -10.09 -2.42 15.79
N MET A 294 -9.68 -1.54 14.86
CA MET A 294 -9.31 -0.15 15.20
C MET A 294 -10.48 0.68 15.75
N VAL A 295 -11.72 0.31 15.48
CA VAL A 295 -12.93 0.95 16.01
C VAL A 295 -12.87 1.04 17.53
N PHE A 296 -12.40 0.00 18.21
CA PHE A 296 -12.39 -0.07 19.66
C PHE A 296 -11.40 0.91 20.31
N THR A 297 -10.33 1.28 19.60
CA THR A 297 -9.45 2.38 20.03
C THR A 297 -10.19 3.72 20.02
N PHE A 298 -11.02 4.00 19.00
CA PHE A 298 -11.86 5.21 18.96
C PHE A 298 -12.94 5.20 20.04
N LEU A 299 -13.63 4.05 20.23
CA LEU A 299 -14.65 3.93 21.28
C LEU A 299 -14.05 4.11 22.67
N LYS A 300 -12.90 3.52 22.96
CA LYS A 300 -12.16 3.71 24.20
C LYS A 300 -11.73 5.15 24.40
N ALA A 301 -11.27 5.83 23.35
CA ALA A 301 -10.92 7.24 23.36
C ALA A 301 -12.11 8.15 23.72
N ARG A 302 -13.34 7.74 23.38
CA ARG A 302 -14.60 8.39 23.80
C ARG A 302 -15.00 8.06 25.25
N GLY A 303 -14.24 7.22 25.97
CA GLY A 303 -14.51 6.80 27.34
C GLY A 303 -15.50 5.64 27.46
N LEU A 304 -15.79 4.92 26.38
CA LEU A 304 -16.71 3.78 26.38
C LEU A 304 -16.02 2.49 26.82
N ASN A 305 -16.78 1.57 27.43
CA ASN A 305 -16.28 0.21 27.70
C ASN A 305 -16.21 -0.57 26.39
N VAL A 306 -15.10 -1.24 26.15
CA VAL A 306 -14.85 -2.04 24.95
C VAL A 306 -14.58 -3.52 25.26
N GLY A 307 -14.80 -3.93 26.52
CA GLY A 307 -14.59 -5.28 27.01
C GLY A 307 -13.16 -5.77 26.75
N SER A 308 -13.04 -6.96 26.15
CA SER A 308 -11.76 -7.58 25.76
C SER A 308 -11.36 -7.27 24.31
N SER A 309 -11.99 -6.28 23.67
CA SER A 309 -11.69 -5.89 22.29
C SER A 309 -10.27 -5.34 22.15
N LEU A 310 -9.71 -5.42 20.94
CA LEU A 310 -8.38 -4.90 20.64
C LEU A 310 -8.33 -3.37 20.79
N VAL A 311 -7.40 -2.86 21.60
CA VAL A 311 -7.19 -1.43 21.83
C VAL A 311 -5.70 -1.09 21.75
N GLU A 312 -5.38 0.01 21.09
CA GLU A 312 -4.05 0.63 21.16
C GLU A 312 -4.10 1.77 22.19
N GLU A 313 -3.77 1.47 23.46
CA GLU A 313 -3.87 2.42 24.58
C GLU A 313 -2.98 3.67 24.37
N ASP A 314 -1.84 3.51 23.70
CA ASP A 314 -0.92 4.62 23.36
C ASP A 314 -1.43 5.50 22.19
N LYS A 315 -2.57 5.17 21.59
CA LYS A 315 -3.16 5.89 20.44
C LYS A 315 -4.50 6.58 20.77
N LEU A 316 -4.95 6.57 22.02
CA LEU A 316 -6.24 7.16 22.39
C LEU A 316 -6.30 8.67 22.10
N GLU A 317 -5.25 9.43 22.43
CA GLU A 317 -5.19 10.87 22.15
C GLU A 317 -5.12 11.14 20.64
N LEU A 318 -4.46 10.27 19.88
CA LEU A 318 -4.45 10.37 18.44
C LEU A 318 -5.85 10.14 17.85
N ALA A 319 -6.59 9.14 18.34
CA ALA A 319 -7.96 8.87 17.90
C ALA A 319 -8.88 10.09 18.14
N LYS A 320 -8.80 10.74 19.31
CA LYS A 320 -9.51 12.00 19.59
C LYS A 320 -9.14 13.12 18.61
N THR A 321 -7.86 13.25 18.31
CA THR A 321 -7.35 14.27 17.38
C THR A 321 -7.91 14.05 15.96
N LEU A 322 -7.94 12.79 15.48
CA LEU A 322 -8.49 12.45 14.17
C LEU A 322 -10.00 12.74 14.08
N GLU A 323 -10.78 12.42 15.13
CA GLU A 323 -12.20 12.76 15.20
C GLU A 323 -12.44 14.29 15.23
N ALA A 324 -11.65 15.02 16.02
CA ALA A 324 -11.72 16.48 16.07
C ALA A 324 -11.37 17.10 14.70
N LYS A 325 -10.38 16.56 14.01
CA LYS A 325 -9.99 16.98 12.67
C LYS A 325 -11.12 16.72 11.65
N ALA A 326 -11.77 15.56 11.71
CA ALA A 326 -12.92 15.22 10.87
C ALA A 326 -14.06 16.25 11.09
N LYS A 327 -14.40 16.51 12.34
CA LYS A 327 -15.43 17.50 12.71
C LYS A 327 -15.09 18.91 12.21
N ALA A 328 -13.84 19.35 12.39
CA ALA A 328 -13.41 20.68 11.96
C ALA A 328 -13.47 20.85 10.44
N LYS A 329 -13.32 19.77 9.68
CA LYS A 329 -13.40 19.73 8.21
C LYS A 329 -14.81 19.47 7.66
N GLY A 330 -15.79 19.22 8.53
CA GLY A 330 -17.17 18.89 8.11
C GLY A 330 -17.27 17.49 7.49
N VAL A 331 -16.29 16.60 7.72
CA VAL A 331 -16.33 15.22 7.27
C VAL A 331 -17.23 14.39 8.17
N GLN A 332 -18.18 13.67 7.60
CA GLN A 332 -19.02 12.74 8.35
C GLN A 332 -18.17 11.53 8.79
N PHE A 333 -17.81 11.50 10.08
CA PHE A 333 -17.02 10.43 10.68
C PHE A 333 -17.95 9.36 11.25
N ILE A 334 -17.91 8.15 10.70
CA ILE A 334 -18.85 7.07 10.99
C ILE A 334 -18.11 5.94 11.71
N LEU A 335 -18.52 5.64 12.95
CA LEU A 335 -18.17 4.46 13.71
C LEU A 335 -19.39 3.54 13.79
N PRO A 336 -19.24 2.22 13.92
CA PRO A 336 -20.37 1.30 14.10
C PRO A 336 -21.21 1.66 15.34
N SER A 337 -22.52 1.68 15.19
CA SER A 337 -23.49 1.89 16.30
C SER A 337 -23.70 0.63 17.13
N ASP A 338 -23.57 -0.56 16.49
CA ASP A 338 -23.60 -1.87 17.13
C ASP A 338 -22.52 -2.79 16.55
N VAL A 339 -22.20 -3.85 17.29
CA VAL A 339 -21.13 -4.79 16.95
C VAL A 339 -21.51 -6.22 17.24
N VAL A 340 -20.97 -7.15 16.45
CA VAL A 340 -21.02 -8.58 16.74
C VAL A 340 -19.89 -8.93 17.69
N LEU A 341 -20.26 -9.39 18.88
CA LEU A 341 -19.34 -9.77 19.95
C LEU A 341 -19.09 -11.27 19.94
N ALA A 342 -17.89 -11.65 20.36
CA ALA A 342 -17.50 -13.03 20.65
C ALA A 342 -16.93 -13.14 22.07
N ASP A 343 -17.10 -14.30 22.70
CA ASP A 343 -16.51 -14.64 24.01
C ASP A 343 -15.03 -15.03 23.91
N LYS A 344 -14.55 -15.33 22.68
CA LYS A 344 -13.15 -15.64 22.37
C LYS A 344 -12.86 -15.40 20.88
N PHE A 345 -11.59 -15.28 20.53
CA PHE A 345 -11.17 -15.21 19.13
C PHE A 345 -11.11 -16.60 18.48
N ASP A 346 -12.26 -17.09 18.04
CA ASP A 346 -12.42 -18.45 17.49
C ASP A 346 -13.65 -18.50 16.55
N ALA A 347 -13.55 -19.24 15.44
CA ALA A 347 -14.66 -19.40 14.49
C ALA A 347 -15.91 -20.04 15.11
N ASN A 348 -15.73 -20.82 16.18
CA ASN A 348 -16.81 -21.47 16.92
C ASN A 348 -17.22 -20.73 18.21
N ALA A 349 -16.73 -19.50 18.41
CA ALA A 349 -17.08 -18.67 19.57
C ALA A 349 -18.60 -18.50 19.70
N ASN A 350 -19.09 -18.33 20.93
CA ASN A 350 -20.43 -17.83 21.15
C ASN A 350 -20.49 -16.36 20.72
N THR A 351 -21.61 -15.97 20.13
CA THR A 351 -21.78 -14.61 19.59
C THR A 351 -23.03 -13.95 20.14
N LYS A 352 -23.00 -12.64 20.27
CA LYS A 352 -24.16 -11.77 20.52
C LYS A 352 -23.97 -10.42 19.86
N VAL A 353 -25.04 -9.71 19.61
CA VAL A 353 -25.00 -8.32 19.15
C VAL A 353 -25.16 -7.41 20.37
N ALA A 354 -24.39 -6.34 20.43
CA ALA A 354 -24.54 -5.28 21.44
C ALA A 354 -24.31 -3.91 20.82
N LYS A 355 -24.84 -2.87 21.48
CA LYS A 355 -24.51 -1.50 21.13
C LYS A 355 -23.00 -1.26 21.34
N ALA A 356 -22.39 -0.52 20.44
CA ALA A 356 -20.97 -0.18 20.56
C ALA A 356 -20.66 0.64 21.83
N SER A 357 -21.68 1.26 22.44
CA SER A 357 -21.57 1.98 23.72
C SER A 357 -21.68 1.07 24.96
N ASP A 358 -22.00 -0.21 24.81
CA ASP A 358 -22.30 -1.13 25.91
C ASP A 358 -21.74 -2.54 25.64
N ILE A 359 -20.42 -2.63 25.50
CA ILE A 359 -19.70 -3.89 25.29
C ILE A 359 -19.34 -4.44 26.66
N PRO A 360 -19.88 -5.61 27.07
CA PRO A 360 -19.61 -6.18 28.39
C PRO A 360 -18.17 -6.71 28.52
N ASP A 361 -17.69 -6.73 29.76
CA ASP A 361 -16.40 -7.35 30.10
C ASP A 361 -16.38 -8.83 29.68
N GLY A 362 -15.22 -9.29 29.24
CA GLY A 362 -15.02 -10.66 28.76
C GLY A 362 -15.52 -10.92 27.32
N TRP A 363 -16.13 -9.92 26.67
CA TRP A 363 -16.55 -10.01 25.28
C TRP A 363 -15.70 -9.08 24.40
N MET A 364 -15.44 -9.51 23.17
CA MET A 364 -14.69 -8.74 22.17
C MET A 364 -15.49 -8.54 20.90
N GLY A 365 -15.41 -7.38 20.30
CA GLY A 365 -16.03 -7.09 19.01
C GLY A 365 -15.20 -7.62 17.86
N LEU A 366 -15.84 -8.36 16.95
CA LEU A 366 -15.18 -8.99 15.80
C LEU A 366 -15.79 -8.64 14.44
N ASP A 367 -16.98 -8.01 14.39
CA ASP A 367 -17.60 -7.50 13.16
C ASP A 367 -18.59 -6.38 13.49
N ASN A 368 -19.03 -5.64 12.46
CA ASN A 368 -20.14 -4.70 12.58
C ASN A 368 -21.44 -5.43 12.88
N GLY A 369 -22.29 -4.83 13.71
CA GLY A 369 -23.63 -5.32 13.93
C GLY A 369 -24.59 -4.99 12.77
N PRO A 370 -25.83 -5.49 12.82
CA PRO A 370 -26.81 -5.32 11.75
C PRO A 370 -27.27 -3.87 11.56
N GLU A 371 -27.34 -3.06 12.63
CA GLU A 371 -27.74 -1.66 12.53
C GLU A 371 -26.60 -0.82 11.93
N ALA A 372 -25.37 -0.98 12.43
CA ALA A 372 -24.19 -0.34 11.86
C ALA A 372 -24.01 -0.67 10.38
N THR A 373 -24.27 -1.92 9.99
CA THR A 373 -24.21 -2.35 8.60
C THR A 373 -25.22 -1.58 7.74
N LYS A 374 -26.47 -1.42 8.20
CA LYS A 374 -27.50 -0.63 7.49
C LYS A 374 -27.12 0.85 7.39
N GLU A 375 -26.61 1.43 8.47
CA GLU A 375 -26.14 2.84 8.50
C GLU A 375 -25.02 3.07 7.50
N ILE A 376 -24.05 2.15 7.41
CA ILE A 376 -22.96 2.21 6.43
C ILE A 376 -23.51 2.08 5.00
N GLN A 377 -24.40 1.13 4.74
CA GLN A 377 -25.04 0.97 3.43
C GLN A 377 -25.78 2.25 3.01
N GLN A 378 -26.53 2.85 3.93
CA GLN A 378 -27.23 4.10 3.67
C GLN A 378 -26.25 5.24 3.39
N ALA A 379 -25.17 5.36 4.18
CA ALA A 379 -24.15 6.38 4.00
C ALA A 379 -23.43 6.27 2.63
N LEU A 380 -23.30 5.07 2.08
CA LEU A 380 -22.65 4.82 0.80
C LEU A 380 -23.58 4.99 -0.41
N SER A 381 -24.89 4.92 -0.22
CA SER A 381 -25.89 4.79 -1.29
C SER A 381 -25.92 5.95 -2.30
N ASP A 382 -25.56 7.16 -1.89
CA ASP A 382 -25.52 8.39 -2.70
C ASP A 382 -24.12 8.72 -3.22
N CYS A 383 -23.08 7.99 -2.75
CA CYS A 383 -21.68 8.30 -3.07
C CYS A 383 -21.37 8.02 -4.55
N LYS A 384 -20.51 8.90 -5.12
CA LYS A 384 -20.05 8.81 -6.52
C LYS A 384 -18.61 8.31 -6.63
N THR A 385 -17.82 8.44 -5.57
CA THR A 385 -16.50 7.86 -5.43
C THR A 385 -16.43 7.16 -4.08
N ILE A 386 -15.98 5.92 -4.06
CA ILE A 386 -15.83 5.13 -2.83
C ILE A 386 -14.47 4.44 -2.87
N ILE A 387 -13.66 4.66 -1.85
CA ILE A 387 -12.39 3.94 -1.64
C ILE A 387 -12.54 3.07 -0.40
N TRP A 388 -12.15 1.81 -0.52
CA TRP A 388 -12.18 0.86 0.59
C TRP A 388 -10.81 0.22 0.81
N ASN A 389 -10.29 0.36 2.04
CA ASN A 389 -9.01 -0.20 2.45
C ASN A 389 -9.08 -0.80 3.85
N GLY A 390 -9.09 -2.12 3.95
CA GLY A 390 -9.18 -2.90 5.18
C GLY A 390 -10.59 -3.41 5.48
N PRO A 391 -10.71 -4.68 5.95
CA PRO A 391 -12.01 -5.31 6.22
C PRO A 391 -12.71 -4.68 7.43
N MET A 392 -14.04 -4.87 7.50
CA MET A 392 -14.89 -4.33 8.56
C MET A 392 -14.92 -5.24 9.79
N GLY A 393 -14.59 -6.51 9.64
CA GLY A 393 -14.56 -7.54 10.67
C GLY A 393 -13.53 -8.62 10.36
N VAL A 394 -13.54 -9.69 11.14
CA VAL A 394 -12.67 -10.87 10.95
C VAL A 394 -13.26 -11.76 9.85
N PHE A 395 -13.17 -11.30 8.62
CA PHE A 395 -13.84 -11.88 7.45
C PHE A 395 -13.36 -13.30 7.09
N GLU A 396 -12.23 -13.74 7.64
CA GLU A 396 -11.72 -15.11 7.51
C GLU A 396 -12.65 -16.12 8.20
N MET A 397 -13.37 -15.69 9.24
CA MET A 397 -14.35 -16.46 9.99
C MET A 397 -15.76 -16.07 9.55
N ASP A 398 -16.51 -17.00 8.96
CA ASP A 398 -17.82 -16.72 8.33
C ASP A 398 -18.82 -16.01 9.27
N LYS A 399 -18.78 -16.29 10.59
CA LYS A 399 -19.64 -15.61 11.59
C LYS A 399 -19.34 -14.10 11.73
N PHE A 400 -18.13 -13.67 11.38
CA PHE A 400 -17.63 -12.30 11.53
C PHE A 400 -17.29 -11.66 10.18
N ALA A 401 -17.85 -12.22 9.08
CA ALA A 401 -17.67 -11.74 7.72
C ALA A 401 -18.88 -10.94 7.20
N VAL A 402 -19.98 -10.91 7.96
CA VAL A 402 -21.27 -10.38 7.50
C VAL A 402 -21.18 -8.89 7.17
N GLY A 403 -20.57 -8.09 8.05
CA GLY A 403 -20.36 -6.66 7.83
C GLY A 403 -19.46 -6.38 6.63
N THR A 404 -18.36 -7.12 6.49
CA THR A 404 -17.44 -7.01 5.35
C THR A 404 -18.11 -7.37 4.04
N ASN A 405 -18.87 -8.48 4.00
CA ASN A 405 -19.59 -8.92 2.80
C ASN A 405 -20.71 -7.94 2.40
N ALA A 406 -21.41 -7.36 3.38
CA ALA A 406 -22.45 -6.36 3.12
C ALA A 406 -21.86 -5.08 2.50
N VAL A 407 -20.70 -4.62 2.96
CA VAL A 407 -19.97 -3.51 2.33
C VAL A 407 -19.58 -3.87 0.90
N ALA A 408 -19.00 -5.04 0.65
CA ALA A 408 -18.66 -5.50 -0.70
C ALA A 408 -19.87 -5.50 -1.64
N GLN A 409 -21.00 -6.03 -1.20
CA GLN A 409 -22.24 -6.04 -1.97
C GLN A 409 -22.74 -4.62 -2.27
N THR A 410 -22.70 -3.73 -1.27
CA THR A 410 -23.10 -2.33 -1.44
C THR A 410 -22.23 -1.61 -2.47
N LEU A 411 -20.92 -1.85 -2.45
CA LEU A 411 -20.00 -1.26 -3.43
C LEU A 411 -20.30 -1.76 -4.85
N ALA A 412 -20.59 -3.05 -5.01
CA ALA A 412 -21.00 -3.63 -6.30
C ALA A 412 -22.28 -2.96 -6.83
N GLU A 413 -23.26 -2.71 -5.96
CA GLU A 413 -24.49 -2.00 -6.32
C GLU A 413 -24.24 -0.53 -6.67
N CYS A 414 -23.38 0.15 -5.92
CA CYS A 414 -22.97 1.52 -6.22
C CYS A 414 -22.25 1.60 -7.58
N THR A 415 -21.38 0.63 -7.89
CA THR A 415 -20.71 0.54 -9.19
C THR A 415 -21.71 0.41 -10.33
N LYS A 416 -22.72 -0.47 -10.19
CA LYS A 416 -23.79 -0.61 -11.18
C LYS A 416 -24.59 0.68 -11.39
N LYS A 417 -24.68 1.54 -10.37
CA LYS A 417 -25.30 2.87 -10.44
C LYS A 417 -24.35 3.96 -10.95
N GLY A 418 -23.13 3.61 -11.38
CA GLY A 418 -22.17 4.53 -11.98
C GLY A 418 -21.22 5.21 -10.99
N ALA A 419 -21.15 4.75 -9.74
CA ALA A 419 -20.11 5.19 -8.81
C ALA A 419 -18.76 4.56 -9.18
N ILE A 420 -17.68 5.26 -8.86
CA ILE A 420 -16.30 4.75 -8.96
C ILE A 420 -15.96 4.08 -7.63
N THR A 421 -15.76 2.77 -7.65
CA THR A 421 -15.40 1.98 -6.47
C THR A 421 -13.99 1.43 -6.61
N ILE A 422 -13.14 1.71 -5.62
CA ILE A 422 -11.72 1.36 -5.63
C ILE A 422 -11.44 0.54 -4.37
N ILE A 423 -10.95 -0.67 -4.56
CA ILE A 423 -10.59 -1.57 -3.46
C ILE A 423 -9.07 -1.62 -3.36
N GLY A 424 -8.53 -1.28 -2.19
CA GLY A 424 -7.10 -1.32 -1.90
C GLY A 424 -6.80 -2.13 -0.64
N GLY A 425 -5.56 -2.64 -0.56
CA GLY A 425 -5.12 -3.48 0.54
C GLY A 425 -5.47 -4.96 0.37
N GLY A 426 -4.49 -5.83 0.65
CA GLY A 426 -4.60 -7.27 0.39
C GLY A 426 -5.82 -7.92 1.02
N ASP A 427 -6.12 -7.57 2.29
CA ASP A 427 -7.23 -8.16 3.03
C ASP A 427 -8.60 -7.76 2.45
N SER A 428 -8.76 -6.50 2.01
CA SER A 428 -9.99 -6.05 1.35
C SER A 428 -10.18 -6.72 0.01
N VAL A 429 -9.11 -6.85 -0.77
CA VAL A 429 -9.13 -7.56 -2.06
C VAL A 429 -9.52 -9.01 -1.84
N ALA A 430 -8.89 -9.71 -0.89
CA ALA A 430 -9.21 -11.10 -0.56
C ALA A 430 -10.67 -11.26 -0.09
N ALA A 431 -11.20 -10.30 0.68
CA ALA A 431 -12.60 -10.32 1.12
C ALA A 431 -13.56 -10.18 -0.08
N VAL A 432 -13.29 -9.26 -1.00
CA VAL A 432 -14.12 -9.04 -2.20
C VAL A 432 -14.04 -10.23 -3.15
N GLU A 433 -12.86 -10.84 -3.31
CA GLU A 433 -12.67 -12.07 -4.10
C GLU A 433 -13.41 -13.26 -3.48
N LYS A 434 -13.31 -13.45 -2.14
CA LYS A 434 -14.05 -14.49 -1.40
C LYS A 434 -15.57 -14.33 -1.57
N ALA A 435 -16.04 -13.08 -1.63
CA ALA A 435 -17.45 -12.77 -1.88
C ALA A 435 -17.89 -12.96 -3.36
N GLY A 436 -16.95 -13.20 -4.29
CA GLY A 436 -17.23 -13.35 -5.73
C GLY A 436 -17.65 -12.03 -6.41
N LEU A 437 -17.23 -10.89 -5.89
CA LEU A 437 -17.66 -9.56 -6.34
C LEU A 437 -16.55 -8.74 -7.01
N ALA A 438 -15.35 -9.30 -7.17
CA ALA A 438 -14.19 -8.58 -7.69
C ALA A 438 -14.45 -7.93 -9.06
N ASP A 439 -15.06 -8.66 -9.99
CA ASP A 439 -15.38 -8.18 -11.35
C ASP A 439 -16.48 -7.10 -11.38
N GLN A 440 -17.14 -6.85 -10.26
CA GLN A 440 -18.20 -5.84 -10.15
C GLN A 440 -17.68 -4.52 -9.57
N MET A 441 -16.39 -4.42 -9.25
CA MET A 441 -15.73 -3.19 -8.80
C MET A 441 -15.13 -2.41 -9.96
N SER A 442 -15.06 -1.08 -9.86
CA SER A 442 -14.41 -0.28 -10.89
C SER A 442 -12.90 -0.55 -10.96
N HIS A 443 -12.28 -0.76 -9.80
CA HIS A 443 -10.86 -1.08 -9.71
C HIS A 443 -10.53 -1.90 -8.46
N ILE A 444 -9.78 -2.97 -8.66
CA ILE A 444 -9.12 -3.75 -7.60
C ILE A 444 -7.63 -3.45 -7.70
N SER A 445 -7.06 -2.82 -6.68
CA SER A 445 -5.64 -2.51 -6.68
C SER A 445 -4.79 -3.73 -6.38
N THR A 446 -3.76 -3.92 -7.19
CA THR A 446 -2.74 -4.97 -6.99
C THR A 446 -1.60 -4.50 -6.08
N GLY A 447 -1.63 -3.23 -5.67
CA GLY A 447 -0.49 -2.53 -5.11
C GLY A 447 -0.19 -2.78 -3.64
N GLY A 448 -1.12 -3.29 -2.83
CA GLY A 448 -0.89 -3.50 -1.40
C GLY A 448 -0.33 -2.25 -0.69
N GLY A 449 0.95 -2.29 -0.29
CA GLY A 449 1.63 -1.16 0.36
C GLY A 449 1.75 0.08 -0.52
N ALA A 450 2.01 -0.09 -1.82
CA ALA A 450 2.11 1.04 -2.75
C ALA A 450 0.81 1.83 -2.86
N SER A 451 -0.35 1.14 -2.81
CA SER A 451 -1.66 1.80 -2.80
C SER A 451 -1.86 2.65 -1.54
N LEU A 452 -1.42 2.15 -0.39
CA LEU A 452 -1.50 2.88 0.88
C LEU A 452 -0.65 4.14 0.84
N GLU A 453 0.62 4.03 0.46
CA GLU A 453 1.54 5.16 0.38
C GLU A 453 1.05 6.22 -0.63
N LEU A 454 0.49 5.78 -1.76
CA LEU A 454 -0.09 6.71 -2.73
C LEU A 454 -1.34 7.43 -2.17
N LEU A 455 -2.21 6.72 -1.45
CA LEU A 455 -3.37 7.32 -0.77
C LEU A 455 -2.97 8.26 0.37
N GLU A 456 -1.83 8.02 1.01
CA GLU A 456 -1.19 8.92 1.97
C GLU A 456 -0.64 10.19 1.33
N GLY A 457 -0.59 10.25 -0.01
CA GLY A 457 -0.02 11.37 -0.77
C GLY A 457 1.50 11.29 -0.91
N GLN A 458 2.10 10.14 -0.65
CA GLN A 458 3.54 9.94 -0.81
C GLN A 458 3.90 9.77 -2.29
N VAL A 459 5.07 10.27 -2.65
CA VAL A 459 5.62 10.08 -3.99
C VAL A 459 6.27 8.71 -4.08
N LEU A 460 5.74 7.85 -4.96
CA LEU A 460 6.30 6.52 -5.19
C LEU A 460 7.56 6.61 -6.05
N PRO A 461 8.73 6.17 -5.56
CA PRO A 461 10.00 6.29 -6.30
C PRO A 461 9.98 5.67 -7.70
N GLY A 462 9.38 4.48 -7.84
CA GLY A 462 9.27 3.79 -9.13
C GLY A 462 8.32 4.48 -10.13
N VAL A 463 7.44 5.38 -9.65
CA VAL A 463 6.61 6.24 -10.49
C VAL A 463 7.35 7.55 -10.79
N ALA A 464 7.95 8.17 -9.77
CA ALA A 464 8.69 9.43 -9.93
C ALA A 464 9.79 9.32 -10.98
N ALA A 465 10.48 8.18 -11.04
CA ALA A 465 11.58 7.90 -11.95
C ALA A 465 11.16 7.82 -13.44
N LEU A 466 9.86 7.63 -13.74
CA LEU A 466 9.35 7.56 -15.13
C LEU A 466 9.27 8.93 -15.78
N ASP A 467 9.35 8.95 -17.12
CA ASP A 467 9.20 10.15 -17.93
C ASP A 467 7.78 10.73 -17.82
N SER A 468 7.69 12.07 -17.84
CA SER A 468 6.44 12.78 -17.82
C SER A 468 5.99 13.14 -19.23
N LEU A 469 4.65 13.21 -19.47
CA LEU A 469 4.11 13.72 -20.73
C LEU A 469 4.55 15.20 -20.90
N GLY A 470 5.07 15.53 -22.08
CA GLY A 470 5.53 16.88 -22.41
C GLY A 470 6.94 17.22 -21.94
N SER A 471 7.64 16.34 -21.23
CA SER A 471 9.10 16.49 -21.03
C SER A 471 9.81 16.05 -22.32
N SER A 472 10.52 16.97 -22.98
CA SER A 472 11.53 16.59 -23.97
C SER A 472 12.53 15.65 -23.30
N SER A 473 12.94 14.58 -23.98
CA SER A 473 13.90 13.56 -23.52
C SER A 473 14.95 14.15 -22.59
N LYS A 474 15.17 13.52 -21.42
CA LYS A 474 16.21 13.90 -20.48
C LYS A 474 17.55 14.04 -21.24
N SER A 475 17.99 15.28 -21.47
CA SER A 475 19.41 15.52 -21.75
C SER A 475 20.14 15.05 -20.49
N SER A 476 21.20 14.27 -20.66
CA SER A 476 22.08 13.78 -19.61
C SER A 476 22.71 14.95 -18.85
N GLY A 477 21.98 15.50 -17.88
CA GLY A 477 22.45 16.50 -16.92
C GLY A 477 22.41 15.91 -15.51
N PRO A 478 23.35 16.29 -14.64
CA PRO A 478 23.45 15.69 -13.31
C PRO A 478 22.16 15.96 -12.52
N VAL A 479 21.56 14.90 -12.00
CA VAL A 479 20.45 14.96 -11.05
C VAL A 479 20.94 15.73 -9.82
N VAL A 480 20.32 16.86 -9.53
CA VAL A 480 20.55 17.61 -8.29
C VAL A 480 20.10 16.68 -7.13
N SER A 481 21.07 16.10 -6.47
CA SER A 481 20.92 15.40 -5.20
C SER A 481 20.59 16.42 -4.12
N GLY A 482 19.28 16.65 -3.86
CA GLY A 482 18.83 17.68 -2.92
C GLY A 482 17.52 17.39 -2.20
N ALA A 483 16.93 16.21 -2.36
CA ALA A 483 15.87 15.74 -1.47
C ALA A 483 16.53 14.85 -0.40
N THR A 484 16.93 15.42 0.71
CA THR A 484 17.27 14.65 1.91
C THR A 484 16.01 13.90 2.34
N TYR A 485 16.00 12.62 2.03
CA TYR A 485 15.08 11.65 2.63
C TYR A 485 15.28 11.75 4.15
N LYS A 486 14.36 12.35 4.87
CA LYS A 486 14.33 12.22 6.32
C LYS A 486 14.07 10.75 6.61
N ASP A 487 15.14 10.09 6.98
CA ASP A 487 15.17 8.73 7.51
C ASP A 487 14.31 8.73 8.79
N THR A 488 13.02 8.52 8.65
CA THR A 488 12.14 8.29 9.79
C THR A 488 12.44 6.86 10.25
N ALA A 489 13.32 6.77 11.26
CA ALA A 489 13.75 5.55 11.93
C ALA A 489 12.59 4.71 12.52
N TYR A 490 11.34 5.06 12.22
CA TYR A 490 10.13 4.41 12.74
C TYR A 490 9.76 3.10 12.03
N PHE A 491 10.29 2.84 10.82
CA PHE A 491 9.95 1.65 10.02
C PHE A 491 11.04 0.60 9.90
N ARG A 492 12.19 0.77 10.59
CA ARG A 492 13.29 -0.22 10.53
C ARG A 492 13.11 -1.47 11.38
N ASN A 493 12.13 -1.53 12.29
CA ASN A 493 11.95 -2.70 13.16
C ASN A 493 10.47 -2.99 13.35
N LYS A 494 9.98 -3.96 12.65
CA LYS A 494 8.87 -4.90 12.80
C LYS A 494 7.97 -4.95 11.58
N ASN A 495 8.28 -5.91 10.75
CA ASN A 495 7.36 -6.42 9.73
C ASN A 495 6.26 -7.23 10.46
N PRO A 496 4.96 -6.94 10.27
CA PRO A 496 3.88 -7.71 10.89
C PRO A 496 3.81 -9.18 10.44
N TRP A 497 4.66 -9.58 9.49
CA TRP A 497 4.68 -10.93 8.91
C TRP A 497 5.96 -11.73 9.25
N ASP A 498 6.77 -11.29 10.23
CA ASP A 498 7.86 -12.09 10.80
C ASP A 498 7.29 -12.93 11.96
N VAL A 499 6.48 -13.92 11.63
CA VAL A 499 6.22 -15.12 12.44
C VAL A 499 6.24 -16.32 11.48
#